data_bde19d95d24bd31b59576616caf9712c
#
_entry.id   bde19d95d24bd31b59576616caf9712c
#
_cell.length_a   1.000
_cell.length_b   1.000
_cell.length_c   1.000
_cell.angle_alpha   90.00
_cell.angle_beta   90.00
_cell.angle_gamma   90.00
#
_symmetry.space_group_name_H-M   'P 1'
#
loop_
_entity.id
_entity.type
_entity.pdbx_description
1 polymer ?
#
loop_
_entity_poly.entity_id
_entity_poly.type
_entity_poly.pdbx_seq_one_letter_code
_entity_poly.pdbx_strand_id
1 'polypeptide(L)'
;MTVEKLITDHIDIWSSALQTRSAAGRGSNGKIDLYGIKKLRELILELAVRGKLVPQDPNDEPASELLKRIAAEKAELVKQGKIKKQKPLPEISEDEKPFELPVGWEWVRLGDLGLIGSSSRVHQQDWKPDGIPFYRAREIVTLAKYGEVNNDLFISPELFESLCLNGLSPETNDIMLTGVGTIGVPYIVKPYDKFYFKDASVLIFKNTHAIYSEYLNKIFTSKYWKDEIHKYSMGTTVHTLTISRANEVLIPFASEQDQIGLVSKIDELMLLCDQLEQQSLSSLDAHQQLVETLLATLTDSQNTKELSDNWVRISQHFDTLFTTEASIDALKQTILQLAVMGKLVPQDPNDEPASELLKRIEQEKAQLVKEGKIKKQKPLPPVSDEEKPFELPVGWEWCRISDIAMFTTSGSRDWAKYYSEKGALFVTMGNLSKYSYDLRMDNLRYVTPPVEGEGLRTKLEPFDLVISITGDVGNLGLIPEGLGEAYINQHTCLLRLIPICHNYYFPEFMRSPMAKLQFNTPQRGIKNSFRLSDVEEIYLPLPPLEEQHRIADKVNEYLLICSHLKSCLQSAQQTRLHLADALTDAALN
;
A
#
# COMPACT_ATOMS: atom_id res chain seq x y z
N MET A 1 -7.01 -0.96 34.73
CA MET A 1 -5.75 -0.39 34.16
C MET A 1 -6.13 0.97 33.62
N THR A 2 -5.41 2.05 33.95
CA THR A 2 -5.70 3.36 33.34
C THR A 2 -5.31 3.36 31.88
N VAL A 3 -5.94 4.20 31.05
CA VAL A 3 -5.65 4.29 29.62
C VAL A 3 -4.21 4.71 29.36
N GLU A 4 -3.67 5.64 30.17
CA GLU A 4 -2.27 6.03 30.08
C GLU A 4 -1.34 4.85 30.30
N LYS A 5 -1.64 3.99 31.27
CA LYS A 5 -0.84 2.80 31.55
C LYS A 5 -0.94 1.77 30.42
N LEU A 6 -2.12 1.61 29.82
CA LEU A 6 -2.30 0.76 28.65
C LEU A 6 -1.47 1.25 27.45
N ILE A 7 -1.38 2.58 27.26
CA ILE A 7 -0.59 3.17 26.17
C ILE A 7 0.90 3.02 26.46
N THR A 8 1.36 3.39 27.65
CA THR A 8 2.79 3.41 28.02
C THR A 8 3.39 2.02 28.14
N ASP A 9 2.67 1.07 28.75
CA ASP A 9 3.16 -0.30 28.96
C ASP A 9 3.24 -1.11 27.65
N HIS A 10 2.56 -0.66 26.58
CA HIS A 10 2.49 -1.36 25.28
C HIS A 10 2.86 -0.47 24.09
N ILE A 11 3.64 0.60 24.34
CA ILE A 11 4.03 1.57 23.31
C ILE A 11 4.79 0.93 22.15
N ASP A 12 5.57 -0.11 22.45
CA ASP A 12 6.31 -0.92 21.49
C ASP A 12 5.36 -1.67 20.53
N ILE A 13 4.24 -2.20 21.02
CA ILE A 13 3.23 -2.86 20.20
C ILE A 13 2.52 -1.83 19.31
N TRP A 14 2.07 -0.71 19.89
CA TRP A 14 1.38 0.34 19.15
C TRP A 14 2.25 0.94 18.03
N SER A 15 3.54 1.15 18.27
CA SER A 15 4.46 1.75 17.29
C SER A 15 5.01 0.75 16.28
N SER A 16 5.12 -0.55 16.63
CA SER A 16 5.73 -1.58 15.76
C SER A 16 4.75 -2.46 15.01
N ALA A 17 3.44 -2.40 15.31
CA ALA A 17 2.41 -3.10 14.54
C ALA A 17 2.17 -2.37 13.21
N LEU A 18 2.93 -2.78 12.18
CA LEU A 18 2.92 -2.19 10.85
C LEU A 18 2.20 -3.11 9.86
N GLN A 19 1.53 -2.54 8.87
CA GLN A 19 0.93 -3.28 7.77
C GLN A 19 1.36 -2.70 6.44
N THR A 20 1.91 -3.53 5.56
CA THR A 20 2.23 -3.11 4.19
C THR A 20 0.98 -3.25 3.33
N ARG A 21 0.46 -2.15 2.80
CA ARG A 21 -0.64 -2.21 1.83
C ARG A 21 -0.07 -2.50 0.45
N SER A 22 -0.47 -3.61 -0.14
CA SER A 22 -0.23 -3.87 -1.56
C SER A 22 -0.95 -2.79 -2.38
N ALA A 23 -0.19 -1.91 -3.00
CA ALA A 23 -0.76 -0.99 -3.98
C ALA A 23 -1.03 -1.77 -5.27
N ALA A 24 -2.28 -2.01 -5.59
CA ALA A 24 -2.72 -2.48 -6.90
C ALA A 24 -2.51 -1.35 -7.93
N GLY A 25 -1.25 -1.12 -8.34
CA GLY A 25 -0.89 -0.08 -9.29
C GLY A 25 0.60 -0.08 -9.61
N ARG A 26 0.95 0.24 -10.84
CA ARG A 26 2.31 0.28 -11.37
C ARG A 26 3.23 1.14 -10.48
N GLY A 27 4.22 0.52 -9.86
CA GLY A 27 5.44 1.21 -9.42
C GLY A 27 5.39 1.88 -8.05
N SER A 28 4.65 1.39 -7.05
CA SER A 28 4.78 1.90 -5.69
C SER A 28 5.38 0.86 -4.75
N ASN A 29 6.44 1.23 -4.05
CA ASN A 29 6.79 0.61 -2.77
C ASN A 29 5.54 0.64 -1.89
N GLY A 30 5.10 -0.51 -1.37
CA GLY A 30 3.88 -0.60 -0.59
C GLY A 30 3.90 0.44 0.55
N LYS A 31 2.88 1.29 0.60
CA LYS A 31 2.79 2.30 1.66
C LYS A 31 2.64 1.59 3.01
N ILE A 32 3.55 1.88 3.94
CA ILE A 32 3.48 1.37 5.30
C ILE A 32 2.29 2.04 6.00
N ASP A 33 1.40 1.22 6.57
CA ASP A 33 0.29 1.65 7.42
C ASP A 33 0.68 1.37 8.88
N LEU A 34 0.66 2.39 9.71
CA LEU A 34 0.94 2.29 11.15
C LEU A 34 -0.31 1.75 11.86
N TYR A 35 -0.59 0.47 11.64
CA TYR A 35 -1.80 -0.22 12.09
C TYR A 35 -2.02 -0.07 13.60
N GLY A 36 -0.98 -0.27 14.41
CA GLY A 36 -1.09 -0.18 15.86
C GLY A 36 -1.51 1.21 16.34
N ILE A 37 -0.92 2.28 15.80
CA ILE A 37 -1.28 3.66 16.16
C ILE A 37 -2.71 3.97 15.71
N LYS A 38 -3.13 3.46 14.54
CA LYS A 38 -4.51 3.60 14.09
C LYS A 38 -5.49 2.91 15.05
N LYS A 39 -5.17 1.70 15.49
CA LYS A 39 -5.96 0.96 16.48
C LYS A 39 -6.01 1.67 17.82
N LEU A 40 -4.90 2.26 18.26
CA LEU A 40 -4.85 3.07 19.46
C LEU A 40 -5.79 4.29 19.38
N ARG A 41 -5.81 5.01 18.26
CA ARG A 41 -6.75 6.12 18.03
C ARG A 41 -8.21 5.65 18.09
N GLU A 42 -8.52 4.51 17.46
CA GLU A 42 -9.85 3.91 17.53
C GLU A 42 -10.22 3.55 18.96
N LEU A 43 -9.31 2.93 19.71
CA LEU A 43 -9.52 2.56 21.13
C LEU A 43 -9.78 3.77 22.02
N ILE A 44 -9.02 4.85 21.89
CA ILE A 44 -9.21 6.09 22.65
C ILE A 44 -10.65 6.61 22.49
N LEU A 45 -11.15 6.66 21.25
CA LEU A 45 -12.52 7.09 20.96
C LEU A 45 -13.56 6.13 21.53
N GLU A 46 -13.34 4.82 21.43
CA GLU A 46 -14.28 3.82 21.98
C GLU A 46 -14.34 3.85 23.50
N LEU A 47 -13.21 4.05 24.18
CA LEU A 47 -13.18 4.23 25.62
C LEU A 47 -13.88 5.51 26.06
N ALA A 48 -13.76 6.59 25.28
CA ALA A 48 -14.48 7.82 25.51
C ALA A 48 -16.01 7.64 25.37
N VAL A 49 -16.46 6.99 24.31
CA VAL A 49 -17.86 6.69 24.04
C VAL A 49 -18.48 5.83 25.16
N ARG A 50 -17.68 4.93 25.77
CA ARG A 50 -18.10 4.08 26.89
C ARG A 50 -17.95 4.71 28.27
N GLY A 51 -17.47 5.98 28.34
CA GLY A 51 -17.19 6.66 29.61
C GLY A 51 -16.05 6.04 30.43
N LYS A 52 -15.16 5.25 29.78
CA LYS A 52 -14.02 4.59 30.43
C LYS A 52 -12.71 5.39 30.30
N LEU A 53 -12.72 6.55 29.59
CA LEU A 53 -11.51 7.32 29.30
C LEU A 53 -11.09 8.25 30.44
N VAL A 54 -12.06 8.85 31.12
CA VAL A 54 -11.87 9.74 32.27
C VAL A 54 -12.67 9.21 33.45
N PRO A 55 -12.20 9.42 34.72
CA PRO A 55 -13.00 9.10 35.89
C PRO A 55 -14.16 10.10 36.00
N GLN A 56 -15.36 9.63 36.33
CA GLN A 56 -16.51 10.49 36.59
C GLN A 56 -16.46 11.04 38.01
N ASP A 57 -16.88 12.31 38.20
CA ASP A 57 -17.08 12.90 39.53
C ASP A 57 -18.54 12.70 39.95
N PRO A 58 -18.82 12.00 41.07
CA PRO A 58 -20.18 11.77 41.51
C PRO A 58 -20.90 13.06 41.97
N ASN A 59 -20.18 14.19 42.10
CA ASN A 59 -20.76 15.49 42.42
C ASN A 59 -21.16 16.29 41.17
N ASP A 60 -20.80 15.85 39.98
CA ASP A 60 -21.20 16.51 38.74
C ASP A 60 -22.72 16.38 38.54
N GLU A 61 -23.33 17.41 37.93
CA GLU A 61 -24.73 17.38 37.57
C GLU A 61 -24.98 16.24 36.57
N PRO A 62 -25.86 15.27 36.86
CA PRO A 62 -26.07 14.14 35.96
C PRO A 62 -26.68 14.57 34.64
N ALA A 63 -26.38 13.83 33.58
CA ALA A 63 -26.88 14.08 32.20
C ALA A 63 -28.42 14.19 32.14
N SER A 64 -29.16 13.51 33.06
CA SER A 64 -30.61 13.59 33.14
C SER A 64 -31.13 15.00 33.41
N GLU A 65 -30.44 15.82 34.21
CA GLU A 65 -30.83 17.21 34.47
C GLU A 65 -30.56 18.09 33.21
N LEU A 66 -29.43 17.90 32.54
CA LEU A 66 -29.14 18.57 31.27
C LEU A 66 -30.21 18.23 30.22
N LEU A 67 -30.60 16.95 30.10
CA LEU A 67 -31.67 16.51 29.18
C LEU A 67 -33.01 17.15 29.50
N LYS A 68 -33.38 17.34 30.76
CA LYS A 68 -34.60 18.05 31.16
C LYS A 68 -34.55 19.53 30.71
N ARG A 69 -33.40 20.20 30.81
CA ARG A 69 -33.23 21.58 30.31
C ARG A 69 -33.39 21.62 28.78
N ILE A 70 -32.73 20.71 28.05
CA ILE A 70 -32.83 20.60 26.59
C ILE A 70 -34.30 20.38 26.18
N ALA A 71 -35.02 19.48 26.82
CA ALA A 71 -36.44 19.20 26.53
C ALA A 71 -37.33 20.44 26.82
N ALA A 72 -37.09 21.18 27.90
CA ALA A 72 -37.83 22.40 28.22
C ALA A 72 -37.59 23.51 27.19
N GLU A 73 -36.33 23.75 26.80
CA GLU A 73 -35.99 24.71 25.76
C GLU A 73 -36.60 24.34 24.39
N LYS A 74 -36.54 23.06 24.03
CA LYS A 74 -37.16 22.53 22.78
C LYS A 74 -38.67 22.80 22.79
N ALA A 75 -39.34 22.57 23.92
CA ALA A 75 -40.78 22.84 24.04
C ALA A 75 -41.08 24.35 23.92
N GLU A 76 -40.23 25.22 24.43
CA GLU A 76 -40.40 26.66 24.33
C GLU A 76 -40.17 27.15 22.88
N LEU A 77 -39.15 26.65 22.16
CA LEU A 77 -38.91 26.95 20.76
C LEU A 77 -40.07 26.52 19.87
N VAL A 78 -40.74 25.41 20.19
CA VAL A 78 -41.95 24.95 19.49
C VAL A 78 -43.12 25.93 19.74
N LYS A 79 -43.32 26.38 21.02
CA LYS A 79 -44.35 27.36 21.32
C LYS A 79 -44.12 28.70 20.60
N GLN A 80 -42.89 29.13 20.50
CA GLN A 80 -42.48 30.35 19.79
C GLN A 80 -42.60 30.20 18.24
N GLY A 81 -42.92 29.01 17.71
CA GLY A 81 -42.99 28.71 16.30
C GLY A 81 -41.64 28.73 15.57
N LYS A 82 -40.52 28.75 16.33
CA LYS A 82 -39.17 28.75 15.76
C LYS A 82 -38.80 27.38 15.21
N ILE A 83 -39.32 26.30 15.79
CA ILE A 83 -39.13 24.94 15.30
C ILE A 83 -40.49 24.24 15.19
N LYS A 84 -40.64 23.35 14.20
CA LYS A 84 -41.86 22.52 14.05
C LYS A 84 -41.90 21.43 15.11
N LYS A 85 -43.09 21.16 15.66
CA LYS A 85 -43.30 20.02 16.57
C LYS A 85 -42.91 18.72 15.87
N GLN A 86 -41.93 18.02 16.41
CA GLN A 86 -41.51 16.72 15.93
C GLN A 86 -42.43 15.61 16.48
N LYS A 87 -42.50 14.47 15.76
CA LYS A 87 -43.13 13.27 16.31
C LYS A 87 -42.26 12.72 17.45
N PRO A 88 -42.85 12.24 18.55
CA PRO A 88 -42.10 11.59 19.60
C PRO A 88 -41.29 10.43 19.03
N LEU A 89 -40.04 10.29 19.46
CA LEU A 89 -39.22 9.14 19.13
C LEU A 89 -39.61 7.95 20.01
N PRO A 90 -39.37 6.72 19.58
CA PRO A 90 -39.65 5.51 20.38
C PRO A 90 -38.86 5.55 21.69
N GLU A 91 -39.47 5.04 22.77
CA GLU A 91 -38.74 4.82 24.03
C GLU A 91 -37.57 3.86 23.81
N ILE A 92 -36.48 4.06 24.58
CA ILE A 92 -35.28 3.22 24.49
C ILE A 92 -35.51 1.97 25.35
N SER A 93 -35.52 0.81 24.72
CA SER A 93 -35.59 -0.46 25.45
C SER A 93 -34.22 -0.93 25.93
N GLU A 94 -34.17 -1.79 26.94
CA GLU A 94 -32.89 -2.32 27.46
C GLU A 94 -32.13 -3.11 26.40
N ASP A 95 -32.83 -3.82 25.51
CA ASP A 95 -32.22 -4.61 24.42
C ASP A 95 -31.57 -3.75 23.31
N GLU A 96 -31.93 -2.46 23.23
CA GLU A 96 -31.32 -1.52 22.29
C GLU A 96 -29.99 -0.97 22.79
N LYS A 97 -29.74 -1.00 24.11
CA LYS A 97 -28.54 -0.42 24.72
C LYS A 97 -27.33 -1.32 24.42
N PRO A 98 -26.32 -0.85 23.67
CA PRO A 98 -25.22 -1.70 23.24
C PRO A 98 -24.22 -2.04 24.35
N PHE A 99 -24.18 -1.25 25.42
CA PHE A 99 -23.34 -1.47 26.61
C PHE A 99 -23.86 -0.65 27.80
N GLU A 100 -23.37 -0.97 29.00
CA GLU A 100 -23.68 -0.19 30.21
C GLU A 100 -22.93 1.14 30.23
N LEU A 101 -23.63 2.19 30.65
CA LEU A 101 -23.04 3.53 30.82
C LEU A 101 -22.59 3.76 32.28
N PRO A 102 -21.61 4.63 32.52
CA PRO A 102 -21.27 5.09 33.86
C PRO A 102 -22.46 5.77 34.59
N VAL A 103 -22.39 5.79 35.90
CA VAL A 103 -23.36 6.52 36.72
C VAL A 103 -23.35 8.00 36.32
N GLY A 104 -24.55 8.57 36.16
CA GLY A 104 -24.69 9.97 35.76
C GLY A 104 -24.78 10.21 34.24
N TRP A 105 -24.50 9.18 33.41
CA TRP A 105 -24.71 9.24 31.98
C TRP A 105 -26.06 8.65 31.59
N GLU A 106 -26.59 9.05 30.44
CA GLU A 106 -27.87 8.57 29.92
C GLU A 106 -27.77 8.16 28.43
N TRP A 107 -28.50 7.12 28.05
CA TRP A 107 -28.77 6.84 26.64
C TRP A 107 -29.86 7.77 26.13
N VAL A 108 -29.61 8.45 25.00
CA VAL A 108 -30.56 9.38 24.40
C VAL A 108 -30.58 9.19 22.88
N ARG A 109 -31.73 9.39 22.25
CA ARG A 109 -31.77 9.42 20.78
C ARG A 109 -31.24 10.75 20.26
N LEU A 110 -30.44 10.72 19.18
CA LEU A 110 -29.82 11.93 18.64
C LEU A 110 -30.84 13.03 18.33
N GLY A 111 -32.04 12.65 17.84
CA GLY A 111 -33.13 13.60 17.57
C GLY A 111 -33.72 14.26 18.81
N ASP A 112 -33.47 13.77 20.03
CA ASP A 112 -33.89 14.44 21.26
C ASP A 112 -32.89 15.54 21.65
N LEU A 113 -31.63 15.42 21.25
CA LEU A 113 -30.57 16.40 21.54
C LEU A 113 -30.65 17.66 20.67
N GLY A 114 -31.17 17.58 19.46
CA GLY A 114 -31.24 18.70 18.54
C GLY A 114 -32.21 18.48 17.40
N LEU A 115 -32.14 19.33 16.38
CA LEU A 115 -32.96 19.20 15.18
C LEU A 115 -32.11 18.65 14.04
N ILE A 116 -32.47 17.45 13.56
CA ILE A 116 -31.84 16.87 12.37
C ILE A 116 -32.70 17.19 11.14
N GLY A 117 -32.07 17.74 10.13
CA GLY A 117 -32.75 18.12 8.90
C GLY A 117 -31.86 18.07 7.68
N SER A 118 -32.43 18.51 6.58
CA SER A 118 -31.71 18.70 5.32
C SER A 118 -32.06 20.07 4.76
N SER A 119 -31.29 20.52 3.76
CA SER A 119 -31.51 21.79 3.08
C SER A 119 -32.76 21.77 2.21
N SER A 120 -33.21 22.95 1.83
CA SER A 120 -34.15 23.10 0.72
C SER A 120 -33.44 22.78 -0.60
N ARG A 121 -34.21 22.22 -1.54
CA ARG A 121 -33.65 21.74 -2.81
C ARG A 121 -33.17 22.92 -3.68
N VAL A 122 -31.92 22.82 -4.14
CA VAL A 122 -31.32 23.70 -5.14
C VAL A 122 -31.28 22.95 -6.46
N HIS A 123 -31.85 23.52 -7.52
CA HIS A 123 -31.88 22.90 -8.84
C HIS A 123 -30.57 23.15 -9.60
N GLN A 124 -30.24 22.30 -10.56
CA GLN A 124 -29.02 22.45 -11.36
C GLN A 124 -28.95 23.76 -12.13
N GLN A 125 -30.10 24.32 -12.55
CA GLN A 125 -30.18 25.62 -13.22
C GLN A 125 -29.77 26.80 -12.33
N ASP A 126 -29.78 26.62 -11.00
CA ASP A 126 -29.43 27.66 -10.03
C ASP A 126 -27.93 27.65 -9.70
N TRP A 127 -27.19 26.65 -10.23
CA TRP A 127 -25.75 26.56 -10.01
C TRP A 127 -25.01 27.65 -10.78
N LYS A 128 -23.99 28.22 -10.13
CA LYS A 128 -23.16 29.31 -10.66
C LYS A 128 -21.67 28.88 -10.60
N PRO A 129 -20.83 29.52 -11.43
CA PRO A 129 -19.37 29.30 -11.37
C PRO A 129 -18.72 30.04 -10.20
N ASP A 130 -19.40 31.01 -9.60
CA ASP A 130 -18.95 31.80 -8.46
C ASP A 130 -20.12 32.18 -7.53
N GLY A 131 -19.84 32.72 -6.35
CA GLY A 131 -20.83 33.14 -5.38
C GLY A 131 -20.67 32.45 -4.02
N ILE A 132 -21.79 32.03 -3.40
CA ILE A 132 -21.77 31.30 -2.12
C ILE A 132 -21.53 29.82 -2.42
N PRO A 133 -20.51 29.17 -1.77
CA PRO A 133 -20.21 27.76 -1.96
C PRO A 133 -21.42 26.86 -1.71
N PHE A 134 -21.62 25.88 -2.61
CA PHE A 134 -22.67 24.88 -2.51
C PHE A 134 -22.05 23.48 -2.35
N TYR A 135 -22.11 22.92 -1.13
CA TYR A 135 -21.41 21.69 -0.75
C TYR A 135 -22.28 20.44 -0.89
N ARG A 136 -21.70 19.42 -1.47
CA ARG A 136 -22.21 18.05 -1.49
C ARG A 136 -21.49 17.24 -0.42
N ALA A 137 -21.83 15.97 -0.25
CA ALA A 137 -21.18 15.09 0.71
C ALA A 137 -19.64 15.03 0.53
N ARG A 138 -19.13 15.04 -0.71
CA ARG A 138 -17.69 14.99 -0.95
C ARG A 138 -16.95 16.23 -0.45
N GLU A 139 -17.56 17.42 -0.58
CA GLU A 139 -16.97 18.67 -0.09
C GLU A 139 -16.96 18.69 1.44
N ILE A 140 -18.02 18.19 2.10
CA ILE A 140 -18.06 18.04 3.56
C ILE A 140 -16.97 17.07 4.05
N VAL A 141 -16.76 15.92 3.38
CA VAL A 141 -15.67 14.99 3.72
C VAL A 141 -14.31 15.67 3.59
N THR A 142 -14.10 16.46 2.52
CA THR A 142 -12.83 17.15 2.29
C THR A 142 -12.60 18.23 3.36
N LEU A 143 -13.64 19.01 3.66
CA LEU A 143 -13.61 20.07 4.68
C LEU A 143 -13.34 19.49 6.07
N ALA A 144 -13.99 18.37 6.42
CA ALA A 144 -13.75 17.66 7.68
C ALA A 144 -12.30 17.15 7.82
N LYS A 145 -11.68 16.76 6.71
CA LYS A 145 -10.34 16.15 6.70
C LYS A 145 -9.21 17.17 6.64
N TYR A 146 -9.39 18.23 5.85
CA TYR A 146 -8.32 19.16 5.51
C TYR A 146 -8.54 20.59 6.02
N GLY A 147 -9.74 20.89 6.55
CA GLY A 147 -10.13 22.24 7.00
C GLY A 147 -10.44 23.21 5.87
N GLU A 148 -10.19 22.84 4.63
CA GLU A 148 -10.46 23.64 3.42
C GLU A 148 -10.92 22.74 2.29
N VAL A 149 -11.64 23.33 1.32
CA VAL A 149 -12.12 22.63 0.13
C VAL A 149 -12.05 23.52 -1.11
N ASN A 150 -11.49 22.98 -2.18
CA ASN A 150 -11.58 23.61 -3.49
C ASN A 150 -12.95 23.25 -4.11
N ASN A 151 -13.85 24.23 -4.19
CA ASN A 151 -15.23 24.03 -4.62
C ASN A 151 -15.44 24.44 -6.07
N ASP A 152 -16.27 23.68 -6.79
CA ASP A 152 -16.62 23.91 -8.20
C ASP A 152 -18.10 24.31 -8.40
N LEU A 153 -18.89 24.37 -7.33
CA LEU A 153 -20.31 24.70 -7.37
C LEU A 153 -20.65 25.83 -6.40
N PHE A 154 -21.38 26.81 -6.89
CA PHE A 154 -21.82 27.98 -6.13
C PHE A 154 -23.29 28.25 -6.38
N ILE A 155 -23.92 29.10 -5.54
CA ILE A 155 -25.24 29.68 -5.72
C ILE A 155 -25.15 31.19 -5.56
N SER A 156 -26.15 31.92 -6.12
CA SER A 156 -26.15 33.37 -5.95
C SER A 156 -26.41 33.80 -4.50
N PRO A 157 -25.89 34.96 -4.06
CA PRO A 157 -26.17 35.50 -2.73
C PRO A 157 -27.66 35.67 -2.43
N GLU A 158 -28.47 36.12 -3.43
CA GLU A 158 -29.89 36.33 -3.26
C GLU A 158 -30.64 35.02 -3.04
N LEU A 159 -30.26 33.95 -3.77
CA LEU A 159 -30.83 32.64 -3.55
C LEU A 159 -30.46 32.12 -2.19
N PHE A 160 -29.19 32.30 -1.77
CA PHE A 160 -28.72 31.88 -0.43
C PHE A 160 -29.56 32.55 0.67
N GLU A 161 -29.77 33.88 0.62
CA GLU A 161 -30.58 34.61 1.59
C GLU A 161 -32.03 34.10 1.62
N SER A 162 -32.63 33.86 0.47
CA SER A 162 -33.97 33.29 0.38
C SER A 162 -34.07 31.90 0.98
N LEU A 163 -33.06 31.04 0.76
CA LEU A 163 -33.00 29.69 1.32
C LEU A 163 -32.81 29.71 2.85
N CYS A 164 -32.02 30.64 3.36
CA CYS A 164 -31.82 30.84 4.79
C CYS A 164 -33.10 31.30 5.50
N LEU A 165 -33.87 32.17 4.88
CA LEU A 165 -35.16 32.65 5.44
C LEU A 165 -36.23 31.56 5.50
N ASN A 166 -36.25 30.65 4.55
CA ASN A 166 -37.33 29.69 4.33
C ASN A 166 -36.97 28.24 4.72
N GLY A 167 -35.75 27.97 5.14
CA GLY A 167 -35.23 26.63 5.40
C GLY A 167 -34.15 26.53 6.48
N LEU A 168 -33.50 25.39 6.55
CA LEU A 168 -32.35 25.17 7.42
C LEU A 168 -31.08 25.70 6.75
N SER A 169 -30.36 26.57 7.43
CA SER A 169 -29.03 27.06 7.06
C SER A 169 -28.00 26.68 8.09
N PRO A 170 -26.73 26.45 7.70
CA PRO A 170 -25.65 26.21 8.64
C PRO A 170 -25.35 27.46 9.50
N GLU A 171 -25.23 27.27 10.81
CA GLU A 171 -24.80 28.28 11.76
C GLU A 171 -23.64 27.75 12.58
N THR A 172 -22.89 28.63 13.22
CA THR A 172 -21.75 28.25 14.07
C THR A 172 -22.14 27.21 15.11
N ASN A 173 -21.32 26.17 15.28
CA ASN A 173 -21.51 25.01 16.16
C ASN A 173 -22.59 24.00 15.71
N ASP A 174 -23.27 24.20 14.58
CA ASP A 174 -24.01 23.11 13.95
C ASP A 174 -23.06 22.03 13.44
N ILE A 175 -23.57 20.81 13.30
CA ILE A 175 -22.77 19.70 12.77
C ILE A 175 -23.37 19.23 11.45
N MET A 176 -22.60 19.33 10.38
CA MET A 176 -22.93 18.75 9.09
C MET A 176 -22.59 17.26 9.12
N LEU A 177 -23.48 16.43 8.58
CA LEU A 177 -23.28 14.97 8.47
C LEU A 177 -23.49 14.53 7.03
N THR A 178 -22.58 13.76 6.49
CA THR A 178 -22.75 13.22 5.14
C THR A 178 -23.83 12.13 5.12
N GLY A 179 -24.77 12.24 4.18
CA GLY A 179 -25.93 11.36 4.06
C GLY A 179 -25.81 10.27 2.98
N VAL A 180 -24.88 10.41 2.03
CA VAL A 180 -24.73 9.51 0.87
C VAL A 180 -23.25 9.27 0.56
N GLY A 181 -22.92 8.07 0.11
CA GLY A 181 -21.54 7.65 -0.19
C GLY A 181 -20.80 7.28 1.10
N THR A 182 -19.81 8.06 1.49
CA THR A 182 -19.20 7.94 2.83
C THR A 182 -20.12 8.62 3.83
N ILE A 183 -21.03 7.86 4.43
CA ILE A 183 -22.08 8.39 5.32
C ILE A 183 -21.56 8.71 6.72
N GLY A 184 -22.19 9.69 7.39
CA GLY A 184 -21.99 10.01 8.81
C GLY A 184 -20.68 10.73 9.13
N VAL A 185 -19.95 11.27 8.15
CA VAL A 185 -18.77 12.07 8.40
C VAL A 185 -19.19 13.43 8.95
N PRO A 186 -18.74 13.82 10.16
CA PRO A 186 -19.13 15.08 10.78
C PRO A 186 -18.22 16.23 10.36
N TYR A 187 -18.79 17.43 10.30
CA TYR A 187 -18.07 18.69 10.24
C TYR A 187 -18.77 19.75 11.10
N ILE A 188 -18.08 20.33 12.05
CA ILE A 188 -18.59 21.43 12.90
C ILE A 188 -18.46 22.73 12.12
N VAL A 189 -19.56 23.43 11.93
CA VAL A 189 -19.60 24.74 11.25
C VAL A 189 -18.85 25.78 12.07
N LYS A 190 -17.88 26.44 11.45
CA LYS A 190 -17.01 27.43 12.08
C LYS A 190 -17.60 28.85 11.92
N PRO A 191 -17.20 29.84 12.76
CA PRO A 191 -17.74 31.21 12.70
C PRO A 191 -17.52 31.94 11.35
N TYR A 192 -16.51 31.52 10.61
CA TYR A 192 -16.17 32.10 9.28
C TYR A 192 -16.76 31.35 8.12
N ASP A 193 -17.45 30.22 8.35
CA ASP A 193 -18.05 29.43 7.29
C ASP A 193 -19.30 30.11 6.74
N LYS A 194 -19.35 30.21 5.42
CA LYS A 194 -20.52 30.71 4.71
C LYS A 194 -20.75 29.83 3.48
N PHE A 195 -21.66 28.86 3.57
CA PHE A 195 -22.00 27.92 2.51
C PHE A 195 -23.44 27.45 2.62
N TYR A 196 -23.96 26.91 1.53
CA TYR A 196 -25.18 26.11 1.55
C TYR A 196 -24.86 24.67 1.15
N PHE A 197 -25.80 23.74 1.33
CA PHE A 197 -25.49 22.32 1.16
C PHE A 197 -26.60 21.59 0.37
N LYS A 198 -26.23 20.44 -0.22
CA LYS A 198 -27.12 19.68 -1.09
C LYS A 198 -28.09 18.83 -0.27
N ASP A 199 -29.41 19.00 -0.55
CA ASP A 199 -30.47 18.16 -0.02
C ASP A 199 -30.22 16.64 -0.27
N ALA A 200 -30.73 15.81 0.63
CA ALA A 200 -30.62 14.35 0.64
C ALA A 200 -29.19 13.76 0.67
N SER A 201 -28.15 14.55 0.37
CA SER A 201 -26.77 14.08 0.42
C SER A 201 -25.99 14.56 1.64
N VAL A 202 -26.44 15.63 2.27
CA VAL A 202 -25.88 16.17 3.51
C VAL A 202 -27.04 16.45 4.47
N LEU A 203 -26.88 16.03 5.70
CA LEU A 203 -27.76 16.35 6.83
C LEU A 203 -27.11 17.41 7.70
N ILE A 204 -27.94 18.16 8.42
CA ILE A 204 -27.50 19.11 9.44
C ILE A 204 -28.10 18.71 10.78
N PHE A 205 -27.26 18.64 11.80
CA PHE A 205 -27.67 18.64 13.19
C PHE A 205 -27.58 20.09 13.68
N LYS A 206 -28.76 20.74 13.86
CA LYS A 206 -28.87 22.08 14.42
C LYS A 206 -28.69 22.01 15.93
N ASN A 207 -27.63 22.62 16.41
CA ASN A 207 -27.31 22.68 17.83
C ASN A 207 -28.05 23.83 18.52
N THR A 208 -29.36 23.68 18.66
CA THR A 208 -30.26 24.72 19.22
C THR A 208 -30.15 24.88 20.74
N HIS A 209 -29.47 23.97 21.43
CA HIS A 209 -29.41 23.89 22.89
C HIS A 209 -27.99 24.07 23.45
N ALA A 210 -27.09 24.64 22.66
CA ALA A 210 -25.69 24.90 22.99
C ALA A 210 -24.94 23.66 23.59
N ILE A 211 -25.30 22.45 23.11
CA ILE A 211 -24.56 21.23 23.48
C ILE A 211 -23.12 21.40 22.97
N TYR A 212 -22.17 20.85 23.71
CA TYR A 212 -20.77 20.92 23.32
C TYR A 212 -20.52 20.13 22.02
N SER A 213 -20.47 20.85 20.89
CA SER A 213 -20.41 20.25 19.54
C SER A 213 -19.17 19.38 19.34
N GLU A 214 -18.04 19.72 19.98
CA GLU A 214 -16.83 18.91 19.90
C GLU A 214 -17.03 17.53 20.54
N TYR A 215 -17.81 17.41 21.61
CA TYR A 215 -18.16 16.12 22.20
C TYR A 215 -18.95 15.24 21.20
N LEU A 216 -20.00 15.76 20.60
CA LEU A 216 -20.75 15.03 19.59
C LEU A 216 -19.89 14.68 18.37
N ASN A 217 -18.99 15.57 17.97
CA ASN A 217 -18.04 15.31 16.88
C ASN A 217 -17.12 14.14 17.19
N LYS A 218 -16.63 14.00 18.44
CA LYS A 218 -15.82 12.84 18.85
C LYS A 218 -16.64 11.54 18.75
N ILE A 219 -17.90 11.55 19.18
CA ILE A 219 -18.80 10.39 19.03
C ILE A 219 -18.99 10.06 17.55
N PHE A 220 -19.28 11.04 16.68
CA PHE A 220 -19.52 10.84 15.25
C PHE A 220 -18.26 10.40 14.48
N THR A 221 -17.07 10.53 15.06
CA THR A 221 -15.84 9.99 14.47
C THR A 221 -15.49 8.60 14.97
N SER A 222 -16.12 8.10 16.04
CA SER A 222 -15.88 6.80 16.67
C SER A 222 -16.29 5.62 15.78
N LYS A 223 -15.78 4.44 16.12
CA LYS A 223 -16.21 3.18 15.50
C LYS A 223 -17.67 2.87 15.86
N TYR A 224 -18.07 3.14 17.13
CA TYR A 224 -19.45 2.99 17.59
C TYR A 224 -20.45 3.68 16.63
N TRP A 225 -20.26 4.97 16.34
CA TRP A 225 -21.11 5.70 15.40
C TRP A 225 -21.18 5.06 14.03
N LYS A 226 -20.02 4.70 13.48
CA LYS A 226 -19.95 4.07 12.16
C LYS A 226 -20.72 2.75 12.11
N ASP A 227 -20.58 1.92 13.14
CA ASP A 227 -21.26 0.65 13.23
C ASP A 227 -22.79 0.87 13.35
N GLU A 228 -23.26 1.80 14.17
CA GLU A 228 -24.69 2.11 14.33
C GLU A 228 -25.35 2.62 13.04
N ILE A 229 -24.73 3.54 12.33
CA ILE A 229 -25.30 4.07 11.08
C ILE A 229 -25.26 3.06 9.92
N HIS A 230 -24.41 2.02 10.00
CA HIS A 230 -24.31 0.96 8.99
C HIS A 230 -25.15 -0.29 9.33
N LYS A 231 -25.66 -0.41 10.56
CA LYS A 231 -26.36 -1.60 11.08
C LYS A 231 -27.49 -2.14 10.19
N TYR A 232 -28.17 -1.27 9.46
CA TYR A 232 -29.31 -1.61 8.60
C TYR A 232 -29.04 -1.44 7.10
N SER A 233 -27.78 -1.24 6.72
CA SER A 233 -27.38 -1.02 5.31
C SER A 233 -26.94 -2.28 4.57
N MET A 234 -27.12 -3.46 5.16
CA MET A 234 -26.72 -4.73 4.55
C MET A 234 -27.51 -5.00 3.27
N GLY A 235 -26.82 -5.18 2.15
CA GLY A 235 -27.38 -5.57 0.85
C GLY A 235 -27.68 -4.44 -0.14
N THR A 236 -27.36 -3.17 0.15
CA THR A 236 -27.50 -2.04 -0.80
C THR A 236 -26.16 -1.60 -1.37
N THR A 237 -26.13 -1.33 -2.67
CA THR A 237 -24.92 -0.86 -3.37
C THR A 237 -24.51 0.57 -2.95
N VAL A 238 -25.45 1.35 -2.40
CA VAL A 238 -25.21 2.72 -1.93
C VAL A 238 -25.75 2.89 -0.53
N HIS A 239 -24.87 3.16 0.43
CA HIS A 239 -25.24 3.47 1.80
C HIS A 239 -25.86 4.86 1.91
N THR A 240 -26.97 4.99 2.65
CA THR A 240 -27.64 6.26 2.90
C THR A 240 -27.97 6.42 4.37
N LEU A 241 -27.64 7.58 4.94
CA LEU A 241 -28.10 8.02 6.25
C LEU A 241 -29.29 8.94 6.06
N THR A 242 -30.51 8.49 6.40
CA THR A 242 -31.72 9.30 6.31
C THR A 242 -31.94 10.09 7.61
N ILE A 243 -32.73 11.17 7.54
CA ILE A 243 -33.13 11.97 8.71
C ILE A 243 -33.77 11.09 9.78
N SER A 244 -34.68 10.17 9.40
CA SER A 244 -35.34 9.26 10.37
C SER A 244 -34.31 8.40 11.10
N ARG A 245 -33.40 7.76 10.36
CA ARG A 245 -32.36 6.92 10.97
C ARG A 245 -31.43 7.71 11.87
N ALA A 246 -30.99 8.89 11.43
CA ALA A 246 -30.12 9.74 12.24
C ALA A 246 -30.81 10.18 13.56
N ASN A 247 -32.13 10.49 13.52
CA ASN A 247 -32.89 10.82 14.73
C ASN A 247 -32.95 9.63 15.73
N GLU A 248 -32.99 8.41 15.26
CA GLU A 248 -33.18 7.19 16.08
C GLU A 248 -31.88 6.65 16.66
N VAL A 249 -30.71 7.06 16.15
CA VAL A 249 -29.41 6.60 16.68
C VAL A 249 -29.28 6.93 18.15
N LEU A 250 -28.88 5.93 18.94
CA LEU A 250 -28.58 6.12 20.37
C LEU A 250 -27.23 6.81 20.54
N ILE A 251 -27.20 7.78 21.42
CA ILE A 251 -26.00 8.53 21.80
C ILE A 251 -25.77 8.34 23.28
N PRO A 252 -24.58 7.90 23.73
CA PRO A 252 -24.22 7.97 25.14
C PRO A 252 -24.01 9.44 25.49
N PHE A 253 -24.80 9.97 26.41
CA PHE A 253 -24.82 11.39 26.73
C PHE A 253 -24.29 11.60 28.14
N ALA A 254 -23.16 12.27 28.22
CA ALA A 254 -22.41 12.55 29.45
C ALA A 254 -22.90 13.82 30.16
N SER A 255 -22.52 14.00 31.44
CA SER A 255 -22.61 15.28 32.11
C SER A 255 -21.84 16.36 31.34
N GLU A 256 -22.18 17.65 31.55
CA GLU A 256 -21.51 18.76 30.87
C GLU A 256 -20.01 18.79 31.18
N GLN A 257 -19.64 18.52 32.43
CA GLN A 257 -18.23 18.48 32.86
C GLN A 257 -17.48 17.29 32.24
N ASP A 258 -18.10 16.12 32.22
CA ASP A 258 -17.51 14.95 31.54
C ASP A 258 -17.32 15.20 30.04
N GLN A 259 -18.26 15.86 29.35
CA GLN A 259 -18.10 16.20 27.92
C GLN A 259 -16.83 17.02 27.67
N ILE A 260 -16.60 18.04 28.50
CA ILE A 260 -15.42 18.92 28.42
C ILE A 260 -14.14 18.12 28.73
N GLY A 261 -14.16 17.35 29.83
CA GLY A 261 -13.04 16.52 30.25
C GLY A 261 -12.64 15.48 29.23
N LEU A 262 -13.64 14.80 28.63
CA LEU A 262 -13.44 13.81 27.57
C LEU A 262 -12.80 14.42 26.32
N VAL A 263 -13.32 15.54 25.82
CA VAL A 263 -12.75 16.20 24.64
C VAL A 263 -11.31 16.61 24.89
N SER A 264 -11.03 17.23 26.05
CA SER A 264 -9.66 17.60 26.42
C SER A 264 -8.72 16.39 26.47
N LYS A 265 -9.17 15.28 27.07
CA LYS A 265 -8.35 14.07 27.18
C LYS A 265 -8.16 13.35 25.84
N ILE A 266 -9.20 13.31 25.01
CA ILE A 266 -9.08 12.78 23.65
C ILE A 266 -8.05 13.59 22.86
N ASP A 267 -8.11 14.91 22.88
CA ASP A 267 -7.20 15.77 22.12
C ASP A 267 -5.75 15.63 22.61
N GLU A 268 -5.53 15.53 23.92
CA GLU A 268 -4.21 15.22 24.49
C GLU A 268 -3.66 13.88 23.96
N LEU A 269 -4.47 12.81 24.02
CA LEU A 269 -4.03 11.49 23.59
C LEU A 269 -3.88 11.38 22.06
N MET A 270 -4.71 12.08 21.29
CA MET A 270 -4.56 12.15 19.83
C MET A 270 -3.26 12.86 19.43
N LEU A 271 -2.89 13.93 20.14
CA LEU A 271 -1.61 14.60 19.94
C LEU A 271 -0.42 13.67 20.21
N LEU A 272 -0.50 12.83 21.26
CA LEU A 272 0.51 11.79 21.51
C LEU A 272 0.56 10.77 20.38
N CYS A 273 -0.59 10.35 19.84
CA CYS A 273 -0.63 9.48 18.67
C CYS A 273 0.01 10.13 17.44
N ASP A 274 -0.20 11.43 17.21
CA ASP A 274 0.44 12.17 16.11
C ASP A 274 1.96 12.21 16.27
N GLN A 275 2.45 12.43 17.49
CA GLN A 275 3.89 12.41 17.79
C GLN A 275 4.50 11.02 17.58
N LEU A 276 3.83 9.95 18.06
CA LEU A 276 4.27 8.57 17.83
C LEU A 276 4.29 8.20 16.33
N GLU A 277 3.29 8.64 15.58
CA GLU A 277 3.23 8.44 14.14
C GLU A 277 4.40 9.10 13.43
N GLN A 278 4.66 10.38 13.72
CA GLN A 278 5.78 11.12 13.14
C GLN A 278 7.13 10.50 13.52
N GLN A 279 7.31 10.12 14.79
CA GLN A 279 8.52 9.48 15.27
C GLN A 279 8.75 8.11 14.60
N SER A 280 7.70 7.30 14.46
CA SER A 280 7.79 5.98 13.80
C SER A 280 8.16 6.11 12.34
N LEU A 281 7.55 7.05 11.59
CA LEU A 281 7.88 7.29 10.18
C LEU A 281 9.31 7.79 10.01
N SER A 282 9.75 8.75 10.84
CA SER A 282 11.12 9.27 10.80
C SER A 282 12.15 8.19 11.15
N SER A 283 11.85 7.33 12.12
CA SER A 283 12.71 6.21 12.51
C SER A 283 12.85 5.18 11.39
N LEU A 284 11.74 4.84 10.71
CA LEU A 284 11.76 3.92 9.58
C LEU A 284 12.59 4.45 8.40
N ASP A 285 12.45 5.75 8.09
CA ASP A 285 13.23 6.39 7.02
C ASP A 285 14.73 6.43 7.36
N ALA A 286 15.08 6.88 8.58
CA ALA A 286 16.47 6.91 9.04
C ALA A 286 17.09 5.50 9.08
N HIS A 287 16.33 4.49 9.49
CA HIS A 287 16.78 3.10 9.47
C HIS A 287 17.06 2.61 8.05
N GLN A 288 16.17 2.91 7.10
CA GLN A 288 16.36 2.54 5.69
C GLN A 288 17.63 3.19 5.11
N GLN A 289 17.83 4.48 5.35
CA GLN A 289 19.03 5.20 4.90
C GLN A 289 20.32 4.63 5.53
N LEU A 290 20.30 4.28 6.81
CA LEU A 290 21.42 3.65 7.49
C LEU A 290 21.78 2.31 6.84
N VAL A 291 20.79 1.44 6.61
CA VAL A 291 21.00 0.13 5.97
C VAL A 291 21.59 0.30 4.56
N GLU A 292 21.00 1.16 3.75
CA GLU A 292 21.47 1.43 2.38
C GLU A 292 22.93 1.94 2.39
N THR A 293 23.25 2.87 3.28
CA THR A 293 24.61 3.40 3.42
C THR A 293 25.61 2.32 3.84
N LEU A 294 25.25 1.49 4.82
CA LEU A 294 26.13 0.39 5.28
C LEU A 294 26.31 -0.66 4.19
N LEU A 295 25.26 -1.05 3.48
CA LEU A 295 25.35 -2.01 2.38
C LEU A 295 26.18 -1.46 1.21
N ALA A 296 26.10 -0.17 0.92
CA ALA A 296 26.94 0.48 -0.08
C ALA A 296 28.44 0.37 0.24
N THR A 297 28.85 0.39 1.52
CA THR A 297 30.25 0.19 1.89
C THR A 297 30.82 -1.16 1.45
N LEU A 298 29.98 -2.19 1.30
CA LEU A 298 30.41 -3.51 0.79
C LEU A 298 30.74 -3.44 -0.70
N THR A 299 29.88 -2.84 -1.50
CA THR A 299 30.10 -2.71 -2.96
C THR A 299 31.25 -1.76 -3.27
N ASP A 300 31.42 -0.71 -2.48
CA ASP A 300 32.45 0.32 -2.67
C ASP A 300 33.83 -0.06 -2.12
N SER A 301 33.94 -1.17 -1.34
CA SER A 301 35.21 -1.67 -0.79
C SER A 301 36.27 -1.86 -1.88
N GLN A 302 37.46 -1.28 -1.70
CA GLN A 302 38.52 -1.30 -2.71
C GLN A 302 39.37 -2.57 -2.67
N ASN A 303 39.33 -3.33 -1.58
CA ASN A 303 40.12 -4.55 -1.41
C ASN A 303 39.41 -5.54 -0.46
N THR A 304 39.87 -6.78 -0.46
CA THR A 304 39.30 -7.90 0.32
C THR A 304 39.30 -7.63 1.83
N LYS A 305 40.30 -6.92 2.35
CA LYS A 305 40.38 -6.60 3.78
C LYS A 305 39.27 -5.62 4.17
N GLU A 306 39.11 -4.56 3.41
CA GLU A 306 38.07 -3.55 3.64
C GLU A 306 36.67 -4.16 3.53
N LEU A 307 36.45 -5.01 2.52
CA LEU A 307 35.20 -5.78 2.38
C LEU A 307 34.94 -6.66 3.62
N SER A 308 35.95 -7.37 4.10
CA SER A 308 35.83 -8.22 5.29
C SER A 308 35.53 -7.38 6.54
N ASP A 309 36.21 -6.26 6.74
CA ASP A 309 36.01 -5.37 7.89
C ASP A 309 34.58 -4.76 7.87
N ASN A 310 34.11 -4.34 6.70
CA ASN A 310 32.76 -3.81 6.51
C ASN A 310 31.70 -4.89 6.75
N TRP A 311 31.94 -6.12 6.28
CA TRP A 311 31.02 -7.25 6.53
C TRP A 311 30.96 -7.62 8.01
N VAL A 312 32.09 -7.67 8.70
CA VAL A 312 32.13 -7.92 10.16
C VAL A 312 31.29 -6.87 10.91
N ARG A 313 31.42 -5.60 10.54
CA ARG A 313 30.63 -4.52 11.14
C ARG A 313 29.13 -4.72 10.93
N ILE A 314 28.70 -5.05 9.72
CA ILE A 314 27.28 -5.31 9.41
C ILE A 314 26.78 -6.54 10.15
N SER A 315 27.58 -7.62 10.17
CA SER A 315 27.18 -8.89 10.81
C SER A 315 27.02 -8.78 12.33
N GLN A 316 27.80 -7.93 12.99
CA GLN A 316 27.66 -7.64 14.42
C GLN A 316 26.31 -6.99 14.78
N HIS A 317 25.67 -6.32 13.83
CA HIS A 317 24.40 -5.62 14.01
C HIS A 317 23.28 -6.20 13.14
N PHE A 318 23.43 -7.45 12.70
CA PHE A 318 22.53 -8.09 11.74
C PHE A 318 21.07 -8.05 12.19
N ASP A 319 20.80 -8.42 13.45
CA ASP A 319 19.45 -8.49 14.02
C ASP A 319 18.77 -7.11 14.16
N THR A 320 19.55 -6.03 14.19
CA THR A 320 19.01 -4.67 14.28
C THR A 320 18.88 -3.99 12.91
N LEU A 321 19.69 -4.40 11.94
CA LEU A 321 19.70 -3.82 10.60
C LEU A 321 18.61 -4.43 9.68
N PHE A 322 18.38 -5.75 9.79
CA PHE A 322 17.47 -6.44 8.86
C PHE A 322 16.11 -6.73 9.49
N THR A 323 15.47 -5.67 10.00
CA THR A 323 14.19 -5.72 10.72
C THR A 323 12.98 -5.30 9.87
N THR A 324 13.18 -4.95 8.60
CA THR A 324 12.12 -4.57 7.65
C THR A 324 12.24 -5.38 6.37
N GLU A 325 11.12 -5.59 5.65
CA GLU A 325 11.18 -6.24 4.34
C GLU A 325 12.08 -5.48 3.37
N ALA A 326 12.05 -4.14 3.40
CA ALA A 326 12.88 -3.28 2.57
C ALA A 326 14.38 -3.48 2.83
N SER A 327 14.80 -3.59 4.11
CA SER A 327 16.20 -3.85 4.46
C SER A 327 16.68 -5.23 3.99
N ILE A 328 15.84 -6.26 4.09
CA ILE A 328 16.15 -7.61 3.59
C ILE A 328 16.22 -7.61 2.05
N ASP A 329 15.32 -6.90 1.37
CA ASP A 329 15.34 -6.80 -0.09
C ASP A 329 16.57 -6.00 -0.58
N ALA A 330 17.01 -4.97 0.16
CA ALA A 330 18.27 -4.26 -0.08
C ALA A 330 19.48 -5.20 0.06
N LEU A 331 19.51 -6.03 1.13
CA LEU A 331 20.57 -7.05 1.31
C LEU A 331 20.61 -8.03 0.13
N LYS A 332 19.46 -8.54 -0.34
CA LYS A 332 19.40 -9.41 -1.53
C LYS A 332 20.00 -8.76 -2.76
N GLN A 333 19.70 -7.47 -3.00
CA GLN A 333 20.27 -6.75 -4.14
C GLN A 333 21.79 -6.54 -3.99
N THR A 334 22.27 -6.28 -2.78
CA THR A 334 23.71 -6.17 -2.48
C THR A 334 24.44 -7.49 -2.72
N ILE A 335 23.87 -8.61 -2.29
CA ILE A 335 24.43 -9.96 -2.56
C ILE A 335 24.59 -10.19 -4.07
N LEU A 336 23.55 -9.90 -4.86
CA LEU A 336 23.59 -10.01 -6.31
C LEU A 336 24.62 -9.06 -6.95
N GLN A 337 24.76 -7.86 -6.42
CA GLN A 337 25.75 -6.90 -6.90
C GLN A 337 27.19 -7.36 -6.59
N LEU A 338 27.44 -7.86 -5.38
CA LEU A 338 28.76 -8.43 -5.01
C LEU A 338 29.10 -9.66 -5.86
N ALA A 339 28.12 -10.50 -6.18
CA ALA A 339 28.29 -11.64 -7.09
C ALA A 339 28.78 -11.22 -8.46
N VAL A 340 28.13 -10.19 -9.04
CA VAL A 340 28.45 -9.65 -10.36
C VAL A 340 29.79 -8.90 -10.37
N MET A 341 30.21 -8.34 -9.24
CA MET A 341 31.51 -7.66 -9.10
C MET A 341 32.69 -8.62 -8.78
N GLY A 342 32.42 -9.92 -8.66
CA GLY A 342 33.44 -10.93 -8.28
C GLY A 342 33.92 -10.77 -6.82
N LYS A 343 33.09 -10.19 -5.96
CA LYS A 343 33.43 -9.95 -4.53
C LYS A 343 32.75 -10.94 -3.58
N LEU A 344 31.91 -11.86 -4.09
CA LEU A 344 31.11 -12.76 -3.27
C LEU A 344 31.85 -14.05 -2.88
N VAL A 345 32.69 -14.57 -3.77
CA VAL A 345 33.50 -15.76 -3.58
C VAL A 345 34.97 -15.47 -3.88
N PRO A 346 35.94 -16.18 -3.28
CA PRO A 346 37.33 -16.04 -3.64
C PRO A 346 37.60 -16.56 -5.05
N GLN A 347 38.45 -15.86 -5.83
CA GLN A 347 38.95 -16.33 -7.11
C GLN A 347 39.96 -17.46 -6.88
N ASP A 348 39.91 -18.51 -7.73
CA ASP A 348 40.91 -19.58 -7.78
C ASP A 348 41.83 -19.31 -8.99
N PRO A 349 43.14 -19.10 -8.77
CA PRO A 349 44.06 -18.85 -9.88
C PRO A 349 44.26 -20.06 -10.82
N ASN A 350 43.75 -21.23 -10.45
CA ASN A 350 43.80 -22.44 -11.27
C ASN A 350 42.56 -22.57 -12.21
N ASP A 351 41.55 -21.78 -12.01
CA ASP A 351 40.37 -21.77 -12.90
C ASP A 351 40.77 -21.33 -14.33
N GLU A 352 40.18 -21.97 -15.33
CA GLU A 352 40.36 -21.57 -16.72
C GLU A 352 39.84 -20.12 -16.92
N PRO A 353 40.66 -19.17 -17.41
CA PRO A 353 40.21 -17.80 -17.57
C PRO A 353 39.02 -17.69 -18.51
N ALA A 354 38.13 -16.73 -18.27
CA ALA A 354 36.94 -16.48 -19.09
C ALA A 354 37.29 -16.17 -20.56
N SER A 355 38.48 -15.66 -20.85
CA SER A 355 38.96 -15.47 -22.22
C SER A 355 39.07 -16.78 -23.01
N GLU A 356 39.48 -17.87 -22.38
CA GLU A 356 39.52 -19.20 -23.00
C GLU A 356 38.09 -19.79 -23.15
N LEU A 357 37.24 -19.57 -22.15
CA LEU A 357 35.82 -19.94 -22.24
C LEU A 357 35.14 -19.23 -23.44
N LEU A 358 35.36 -17.92 -23.61
CA LEU A 358 34.80 -17.18 -24.78
C LEU A 358 35.29 -17.72 -26.10
N LYS A 359 36.55 -18.10 -26.22
CA LYS A 359 37.07 -18.74 -27.43
C LYS A 359 36.38 -20.06 -27.73
N ARG A 360 36.12 -20.89 -26.72
CA ARG A 360 35.37 -22.15 -26.89
C ARG A 360 33.93 -21.86 -27.32
N ILE A 361 33.28 -20.87 -26.72
CA ILE A 361 31.93 -20.46 -27.11
C ILE A 361 31.89 -19.99 -28.56
N GLU A 362 32.86 -19.18 -29.01
CA GLU A 362 32.96 -18.70 -30.38
C GLU A 362 33.12 -19.87 -31.37
N GLN A 363 33.99 -20.86 -31.04
CA GLN A 363 34.21 -22.06 -31.85
C GLN A 363 32.93 -22.90 -31.97
N GLU A 364 32.23 -23.11 -30.84
CA GLU A 364 30.98 -23.87 -30.81
C GLU A 364 29.89 -23.15 -31.62
N LYS A 365 29.74 -21.83 -31.48
CA LYS A 365 28.82 -21.03 -32.32
C LYS A 365 29.16 -21.13 -33.80
N ALA A 366 30.43 -21.06 -34.17
CA ALA A 366 30.86 -21.21 -35.55
C ALA A 366 30.51 -22.58 -36.12
N GLN A 367 30.62 -23.64 -35.30
CA GLN A 367 30.22 -25.00 -35.70
C GLN A 367 28.69 -25.10 -35.88
N LEU A 368 27.90 -24.56 -34.94
CA LEU A 368 26.43 -24.55 -35.04
C LEU A 368 25.93 -23.79 -36.28
N VAL A 369 26.63 -22.70 -36.66
CA VAL A 369 26.34 -21.98 -37.92
C VAL A 369 26.63 -22.84 -39.14
N LYS A 370 27.76 -23.58 -39.17
CA LYS A 370 28.10 -24.49 -40.28
C LYS A 370 27.09 -25.63 -40.40
N GLU A 371 26.58 -26.12 -39.29
CA GLU A 371 25.54 -27.16 -39.22
C GLU A 371 24.13 -26.62 -39.57
N GLY A 372 23.98 -25.32 -39.77
CA GLY A 372 22.69 -24.69 -40.05
C GLY A 372 21.71 -24.66 -38.85
N LYS A 373 22.18 -24.95 -37.66
CA LYS A 373 21.37 -24.95 -36.42
C LYS A 373 21.06 -23.53 -35.92
N ILE A 374 21.99 -22.59 -36.12
CA ILE A 374 21.80 -21.18 -35.83
C ILE A 374 22.18 -20.31 -37.03
N LYS A 375 21.59 -19.12 -37.11
CA LYS A 375 21.94 -18.13 -38.13
C LYS A 375 23.20 -17.37 -37.73
N LYS A 376 24.07 -17.06 -38.72
CA LYS A 376 25.22 -16.20 -38.49
C LYS A 376 24.72 -14.81 -38.03
N GLN A 377 25.09 -14.41 -36.84
CA GLN A 377 24.82 -13.07 -36.29
C GLN A 377 25.94 -12.11 -36.71
N LYS A 378 25.58 -10.81 -36.82
CA LYS A 378 26.59 -9.75 -36.98
C LYS A 378 27.22 -9.48 -35.62
N PRO A 379 28.56 -9.53 -35.48
CA PRO A 379 29.20 -9.22 -34.22
C PRO A 379 28.85 -7.80 -33.75
N LEU A 380 28.55 -7.65 -32.47
CA LEU A 380 28.42 -6.36 -31.84
C LEU A 380 29.82 -5.80 -31.49
N PRO A 381 29.98 -4.48 -31.35
CA PRO A 381 31.20 -3.91 -30.85
C PRO A 381 31.55 -4.44 -29.45
N PRO A 382 32.82 -4.66 -29.14
CA PRO A 382 33.24 -4.98 -27.77
C PRO A 382 32.72 -3.98 -26.75
N VAL A 383 32.61 -4.38 -25.49
CA VAL A 383 32.21 -3.48 -24.38
C VAL A 383 33.27 -2.39 -24.26
N SER A 384 32.87 -1.14 -24.44
CA SER A 384 33.77 0.02 -24.36
C SER A 384 34.17 0.33 -22.91
N ASP A 385 35.28 1.04 -22.72
CA ASP A 385 35.72 1.41 -21.36
C ASP A 385 34.70 2.33 -20.64
N GLU A 386 33.93 3.12 -21.38
CA GLU A 386 32.86 3.98 -20.84
C GLU A 386 31.63 3.16 -20.36
N GLU A 387 31.42 1.96 -20.93
CA GLU A 387 30.34 1.05 -20.52
C GLU A 387 30.69 0.23 -19.26
N LYS A 388 32.00 0.09 -18.95
CA LYS A 388 32.49 -0.72 -17.83
C LYS A 388 32.31 0.02 -16.50
N PRO A 389 31.38 -0.39 -15.61
CA PRO A 389 31.11 0.35 -14.38
C PRO A 389 32.14 0.11 -13.26
N PHE A 390 32.99 -0.91 -13.39
CA PHE A 390 34.04 -1.27 -12.44
C PHE A 390 35.12 -2.14 -13.10
N GLU A 391 36.25 -2.29 -12.43
CA GLU A 391 37.33 -3.20 -12.83
C GLU A 391 36.98 -4.64 -12.48
N LEU A 392 37.28 -5.57 -13.40
CA LEU A 392 37.03 -7.00 -13.19
C LEU A 392 38.19 -7.66 -12.41
N PRO A 393 37.89 -8.73 -11.64
CA PRO A 393 38.92 -9.62 -11.11
C PRO A 393 39.77 -10.24 -12.23
N VAL A 394 40.98 -10.68 -11.87
CA VAL A 394 41.86 -11.40 -12.79
C VAL A 394 41.18 -12.68 -13.26
N GLY A 395 41.22 -12.96 -14.57
CA GLY A 395 40.59 -14.12 -15.17
C GLY A 395 39.14 -13.92 -15.63
N TRP A 396 38.52 -12.77 -15.29
CA TRP A 396 37.20 -12.41 -15.78
C TRP A 396 37.29 -11.58 -17.09
N GLU A 397 36.23 -11.61 -17.89
CA GLU A 397 36.13 -10.83 -19.12
C GLU A 397 34.78 -10.12 -19.21
N TRP A 398 34.77 -8.93 -19.84
CA TRP A 398 33.53 -8.29 -20.25
C TRP A 398 33.04 -8.89 -21.57
N CYS A 399 31.79 -9.30 -21.63
CA CYS A 399 31.15 -9.76 -22.86
C CYS A 399 29.72 -9.23 -22.97
N ARG A 400 29.11 -9.38 -24.14
CA ARG A 400 27.71 -9.09 -24.38
C ARG A 400 26.89 -10.38 -24.36
N ILE A 401 25.57 -10.27 -24.06
CA ILE A 401 24.67 -11.42 -24.19
C ILE A 401 24.78 -12.04 -25.59
N SER A 402 24.92 -11.23 -26.64
CA SER A 402 25.13 -11.72 -28.01
C SER A 402 26.32 -12.68 -28.14
N ASP A 403 27.36 -12.54 -27.34
CA ASP A 403 28.55 -13.39 -27.42
C ASP A 403 28.27 -14.82 -26.93
N ILE A 404 27.41 -14.97 -25.93
CA ILE A 404 27.07 -16.23 -25.27
C ILE A 404 25.70 -16.80 -25.67
N ALA A 405 24.86 -16.04 -26.38
CA ALA A 405 23.56 -16.49 -26.85
C ALA A 405 23.64 -17.31 -28.14
N MET A 406 22.90 -18.38 -28.23
CA MET A 406 22.62 -19.08 -29.49
C MET A 406 21.71 -18.23 -30.36
N PHE A 407 20.63 -17.73 -29.79
CA PHE A 407 19.72 -16.79 -30.46
C PHE A 407 18.79 -16.11 -29.42
N THR A 408 18.19 -15.00 -29.86
CA THR A 408 17.10 -14.32 -29.21
C THR A 408 15.89 -14.28 -30.16
N THR A 409 14.68 -14.45 -29.63
CA THR A 409 13.46 -14.33 -30.41
C THR A 409 12.29 -13.91 -29.55
N SER A 410 11.20 -13.47 -30.18
CA SER A 410 9.91 -13.23 -29.47
C SER A 410 8.80 -13.97 -30.23
N GLY A 411 7.69 -14.24 -29.56
CA GLY A 411 6.51 -14.77 -30.22
C GLY A 411 5.86 -13.77 -31.18
N SER A 412 4.92 -14.22 -31.97
CA SER A 412 4.12 -13.35 -32.83
C SER A 412 2.76 -13.04 -32.22
N ARG A 413 1.99 -12.14 -32.85
CA ARG A 413 0.61 -11.84 -32.49
C ARG A 413 -0.39 -12.92 -32.93
N ASP A 414 0.02 -13.81 -33.79
CA ASP A 414 -0.86 -14.79 -34.45
C ASP A 414 -1.27 -15.96 -33.56
N TRP A 415 -0.69 -16.04 -32.33
CA TRP A 415 -1.01 -17.09 -31.37
C TRP A 415 -2.47 -17.07 -30.87
N ALA A 416 -3.19 -15.96 -30.99
CA ALA A 416 -4.58 -15.86 -30.53
C ALA A 416 -5.52 -16.91 -31.11
N LYS A 417 -5.26 -17.36 -32.36
CA LYS A 417 -6.04 -18.39 -33.05
C LYS A 417 -5.73 -19.84 -32.60
N TYR A 418 -4.65 -20.02 -31.84
CA TYR A 418 -4.19 -21.31 -31.34
C TYR A 418 -4.48 -21.53 -29.85
N TYR A 419 -5.15 -20.57 -29.17
CA TYR A 419 -5.53 -20.75 -27.78
C TYR A 419 -6.47 -21.95 -27.61
N SER A 420 -6.25 -22.74 -26.57
CA SER A 420 -7.00 -23.94 -26.23
C SER A 420 -7.13 -24.10 -24.71
N GLU A 421 -8.07 -24.92 -24.28
CA GLU A 421 -8.23 -25.26 -22.87
C GLU A 421 -7.18 -26.25 -22.36
N LYS A 422 -6.54 -26.99 -23.24
CA LYS A 422 -5.53 -28.01 -22.96
C LYS A 422 -4.49 -28.00 -24.07
N GLY A 423 -3.28 -28.46 -23.78
CA GLY A 423 -2.20 -28.58 -24.74
C GLY A 423 -0.87 -28.11 -24.21
N ALA A 424 -0.06 -27.48 -25.05
CA ALA A 424 1.22 -26.91 -24.65
C ALA A 424 1.03 -25.67 -23.79
N LEU A 425 1.92 -25.46 -22.83
CA LEU A 425 1.89 -24.29 -21.96
C LEU A 425 2.23 -23.02 -22.76
N PHE A 426 1.49 -21.93 -22.52
CA PHE A 426 1.75 -20.64 -23.15
C PHE A 426 2.24 -19.63 -22.10
N VAL A 427 3.56 -19.47 -22.03
CA VAL A 427 4.22 -18.58 -21.07
C VAL A 427 4.02 -17.13 -21.50
N THR A 428 3.46 -16.34 -20.60
CA THR A 428 3.16 -14.92 -20.79
C THR A 428 3.87 -14.08 -19.72
N MET A 429 3.83 -12.75 -19.83
CA MET A 429 4.38 -11.85 -18.79
C MET A 429 3.82 -12.13 -17.39
N GLY A 430 2.58 -12.62 -17.28
CA GLY A 430 1.97 -12.98 -16.00
C GLY A 430 2.66 -14.14 -15.29
N ASN A 431 3.37 -14.99 -16.03
CA ASN A 431 4.12 -16.11 -15.51
C ASN A 431 5.56 -15.74 -15.10
N LEU A 432 6.02 -14.52 -15.39
CA LEU A 432 7.35 -14.01 -15.07
C LEU A 432 7.36 -13.20 -13.77
N SER A 433 8.53 -13.07 -13.14
CA SER A 433 8.69 -12.35 -11.88
C SER A 433 9.86 -11.36 -11.92
N LYS A 434 9.73 -10.24 -11.16
CA LYS A 434 10.84 -9.33 -10.87
C LYS A 434 11.76 -9.83 -9.75
N TYR A 435 11.24 -10.72 -8.92
CA TYR A 435 11.88 -11.10 -7.64
C TYR A 435 12.47 -12.50 -7.68
N SER A 436 12.08 -13.31 -8.65
CA SER A 436 12.56 -14.67 -8.88
C SER A 436 12.63 -14.93 -10.39
N TYR A 437 13.35 -15.94 -10.79
CA TYR A 437 13.27 -16.50 -12.13
C TYR A 437 12.41 -17.77 -12.18
N ASP A 438 11.80 -18.18 -11.06
CA ASP A 438 10.82 -19.27 -11.07
C ASP A 438 9.56 -18.83 -11.78
N LEU A 439 9.02 -19.70 -12.63
CA LEU A 439 7.76 -19.43 -13.32
C LEU A 439 6.59 -19.42 -12.32
N ARG A 440 5.76 -18.41 -12.41
CA ARG A 440 4.47 -18.40 -11.71
C ARG A 440 3.51 -19.32 -12.43
N MET A 441 3.07 -20.36 -11.76
CA MET A 441 2.16 -21.36 -12.31
C MET A 441 0.68 -21.04 -12.04
N ASP A 442 0.39 -19.78 -11.72
CA ASP A 442 -0.96 -19.26 -11.56
C ASP A 442 -1.50 -18.77 -12.92
N ASN A 443 -2.80 -18.95 -13.17
CA ASN A 443 -3.48 -18.48 -14.39
C ASN A 443 -2.81 -18.95 -15.69
N LEU A 444 -2.53 -20.24 -15.76
CA LEU A 444 -1.91 -20.87 -16.93
C LEU A 444 -2.79 -20.73 -18.18
N ARG A 445 -2.14 -20.51 -19.31
CA ARG A 445 -2.75 -20.54 -20.64
C ARG A 445 -2.16 -21.68 -21.44
N TYR A 446 -2.97 -22.22 -22.33
CA TYR A 446 -2.57 -23.32 -23.18
C TYR A 446 -2.79 -22.98 -24.64
N VAL A 447 -2.01 -23.64 -25.51
CA VAL A 447 -2.11 -23.52 -26.96
C VAL A 447 -2.00 -24.89 -27.62
N THR A 448 -2.65 -25.01 -28.78
CA THR A 448 -2.36 -26.10 -29.72
C THR A 448 -1.44 -25.52 -30.81
N PRO A 449 -0.12 -25.78 -30.73
CA PRO A 449 0.85 -25.12 -31.61
C PRO A 449 0.70 -25.56 -33.06
N PRO A 450 0.99 -24.68 -34.03
CA PRO A 450 1.11 -25.07 -35.42
C PRO A 450 2.32 -26.01 -35.62
N VAL A 451 2.21 -26.94 -36.55
CA VAL A 451 3.28 -27.92 -36.81
C VAL A 451 4.54 -27.27 -37.39
N GLU A 452 4.39 -26.12 -38.06
CA GLU A 452 5.47 -25.38 -38.71
C GLU A 452 5.48 -23.89 -38.29
N GLY A 453 6.54 -23.18 -38.60
CA GLY A 453 6.66 -21.74 -38.39
C GLY A 453 6.83 -21.34 -36.94
N GLU A 454 5.85 -20.63 -36.37
CA GLU A 454 5.88 -20.14 -34.99
C GLU A 454 6.03 -21.25 -33.94
N GLY A 455 5.44 -22.45 -34.21
CA GLY A 455 5.56 -23.60 -33.33
C GLY A 455 6.98 -24.16 -33.22
N LEU A 456 7.85 -23.92 -34.19
CA LEU A 456 9.26 -24.31 -34.10
C LEU A 456 10.13 -23.20 -33.51
N ARG A 457 9.86 -21.95 -33.89
CA ARG A 457 10.72 -20.80 -33.54
C ARG A 457 10.65 -20.42 -32.07
N THR A 458 9.50 -20.58 -31.41
CA THR A 458 9.23 -20.11 -30.06
C THR A 458 9.02 -21.23 -29.05
N LYS A 459 9.37 -22.45 -29.41
CA LYS A 459 9.37 -23.61 -28.51
C LYS A 459 10.47 -23.45 -27.47
N LEU A 460 10.05 -23.55 -26.19
CA LEU A 460 10.94 -23.44 -25.04
C LEU A 460 11.66 -24.76 -24.76
N GLU A 461 12.88 -24.64 -24.30
CA GLU A 461 13.73 -25.75 -23.84
C GLU A 461 14.23 -25.45 -22.39
N PRO A 462 14.64 -26.47 -21.64
CA PRO A 462 15.26 -26.26 -20.32
C PRO A 462 16.42 -25.26 -20.39
N PHE A 463 16.59 -24.44 -19.36
CA PHE A 463 17.53 -23.32 -19.27
C PHE A 463 17.30 -22.14 -20.20
N ASP A 464 16.24 -22.13 -21.01
CA ASP A 464 15.85 -20.91 -21.70
C ASP A 464 15.46 -19.82 -20.68
N LEU A 465 15.95 -18.60 -20.90
CA LEU A 465 15.53 -17.42 -20.16
C LEU A 465 14.41 -16.71 -20.94
N VAL A 466 13.28 -16.53 -20.29
CA VAL A 466 12.16 -15.74 -20.82
C VAL A 466 12.13 -14.39 -20.12
N ILE A 467 12.17 -13.31 -20.91
CA ILE A 467 12.29 -11.94 -20.42
C ILE A 467 11.10 -11.12 -20.92
N SER A 468 10.42 -10.37 -20.04
CA SER A 468 9.39 -9.43 -20.49
C SER A 468 10.01 -8.23 -21.21
N ILE A 469 9.54 -7.92 -22.42
CA ILE A 469 10.08 -6.84 -23.27
C ILE A 469 9.08 -5.71 -23.53
N THR A 470 7.89 -5.77 -22.96
CA THR A 470 6.88 -4.71 -23.06
C THR A 470 6.15 -4.53 -21.73
N GLY A 471 5.72 -3.31 -21.45
CA GLY A 471 5.01 -2.99 -20.21
C GLY A 471 5.93 -2.98 -19.01
N ASP A 472 5.91 -4.03 -18.20
CA ASP A 472 6.83 -4.24 -17.09
C ASP A 472 8.05 -5.02 -17.57
N VAL A 473 9.04 -4.28 -18.09
CA VAL A 473 10.24 -4.83 -18.72
C VAL A 473 11.19 -5.42 -17.67
N GLY A 474 11.87 -6.54 -18.03
CA GLY A 474 12.89 -7.18 -17.20
C GLY A 474 12.36 -8.17 -16.16
N ASN A 475 11.07 -8.55 -16.22
CA ASN A 475 10.59 -9.72 -15.49
C ASN A 475 11.18 -10.99 -16.15
N LEU A 476 11.58 -11.95 -15.31
CA LEU A 476 12.30 -13.15 -15.73
C LEU A 476 11.51 -14.43 -15.47
N GLY A 477 11.79 -15.44 -16.28
CA GLY A 477 11.45 -16.83 -16.06
C GLY A 477 12.55 -17.72 -16.61
N LEU A 478 13.04 -18.65 -15.81
CA LEU A 478 13.93 -19.72 -16.26
C LEU A 478 13.08 -20.96 -16.53
N ILE A 479 13.25 -21.58 -17.68
CA ILE A 479 12.51 -22.79 -18.03
C ILE A 479 13.13 -23.99 -17.31
N PRO A 480 12.39 -24.64 -16.40
CA PRO A 480 12.91 -25.77 -15.67
C PRO A 480 12.88 -27.05 -16.51
N GLU A 481 13.69 -28.03 -16.11
CA GLU A 481 13.55 -29.39 -16.61
C GLU A 481 12.15 -29.94 -16.28
N GLY A 482 11.57 -30.68 -17.22
CA GLY A 482 10.27 -31.34 -17.00
C GLY A 482 9.05 -30.44 -17.13
N LEU A 483 9.18 -29.18 -17.54
CA LEU A 483 8.03 -28.29 -17.79
C LEU A 483 7.08 -28.83 -18.87
N GLY A 484 7.59 -29.64 -19.78
CA GLY A 484 6.85 -30.09 -20.94
C GLY A 484 6.90 -29.12 -22.13
N GLU A 485 6.00 -29.30 -23.07
CA GLU A 485 5.95 -28.46 -24.26
C GLU A 485 5.40 -27.06 -23.92
N ALA A 486 6.17 -26.02 -24.24
CA ALA A 486 5.83 -24.64 -23.90
C ALA A 486 6.26 -23.64 -24.99
N TYR A 487 5.57 -22.50 -25.06
CA TYR A 487 5.75 -21.44 -26.06
C TYR A 487 5.60 -20.05 -25.42
N ILE A 488 6.04 -19.00 -26.14
CA ILE A 488 5.95 -17.60 -25.70
C ILE A 488 5.14 -16.73 -26.65
N ASN A 489 4.66 -15.58 -26.14
CA ASN A 489 3.96 -14.57 -26.91
C ASN A 489 4.89 -13.42 -27.38
N GLN A 490 4.32 -12.42 -28.09
CA GLN A 490 5.04 -11.25 -28.59
C GLN A 490 5.51 -10.26 -27.53
N HIS A 491 5.14 -10.44 -26.27
CA HIS A 491 5.49 -9.55 -25.17
C HIS A 491 6.68 -10.05 -24.35
N THR A 492 7.19 -11.22 -24.72
CA THR A 492 8.32 -11.87 -24.08
C THR A 492 9.41 -12.19 -25.10
N CYS A 493 10.65 -12.08 -24.66
CA CYS A 493 11.85 -12.51 -25.36
C CYS A 493 12.27 -13.88 -24.84
N LEU A 494 12.50 -14.83 -25.72
CA LEU A 494 13.24 -16.04 -25.46
C LEU A 494 14.72 -15.78 -25.71
N LEU A 495 15.53 -15.92 -24.68
CA LEU A 495 16.98 -15.92 -24.76
C LEU A 495 17.48 -17.34 -24.49
N ARG A 496 18.05 -17.97 -25.51
CA ARG A 496 18.71 -19.28 -25.43
C ARG A 496 20.21 -19.11 -25.43
N LEU A 497 20.82 -19.46 -24.30
CA LEU A 497 22.28 -19.46 -24.18
C LEU A 497 22.88 -20.73 -24.77
N ILE A 498 24.17 -20.66 -25.05
CA ILE A 498 24.93 -21.84 -25.49
C ILE A 498 25.03 -22.86 -24.33
N PRO A 499 25.01 -24.17 -24.58
CA PRO A 499 24.90 -25.19 -23.51
C PRO A 499 25.93 -25.07 -22.38
N ILE A 500 27.17 -24.67 -22.69
CA ILE A 500 28.20 -24.44 -21.65
C ILE A 500 27.83 -23.32 -20.66
N CYS A 501 26.89 -22.44 -21.02
CA CYS A 501 26.34 -21.38 -20.18
C CYS A 501 25.01 -21.78 -19.51
N HIS A 502 24.60 -23.05 -19.54
CA HIS A 502 23.42 -23.53 -18.83
C HIS A 502 23.70 -23.72 -17.34
N ASN A 503 23.80 -22.61 -16.63
CA ASN A 503 23.99 -22.58 -15.16
C ASN A 503 23.21 -21.39 -14.57
N TYR A 504 23.15 -21.31 -13.23
CA TYR A 504 22.35 -20.31 -12.53
C TYR A 504 23.03 -18.94 -12.39
N TYR A 505 24.28 -18.75 -12.80
CA TYR A 505 24.94 -17.44 -12.79
C TYR A 505 24.21 -16.42 -13.66
N PHE A 506 23.78 -16.82 -14.85
CA PHE A 506 23.13 -15.92 -15.80
C PHE A 506 21.73 -15.44 -15.35
N PRO A 507 20.81 -16.30 -14.86
CA PRO A 507 19.57 -15.81 -14.28
C PRO A 507 19.80 -14.93 -13.04
N GLU A 508 20.81 -15.19 -12.21
CA GLU A 508 21.15 -14.32 -11.08
C GLU A 508 21.74 -12.97 -11.53
N PHE A 509 22.61 -12.97 -12.55
CA PHE A 509 23.06 -11.74 -13.17
C PHE A 509 21.88 -10.89 -13.66
N MET A 510 20.91 -11.47 -14.37
CA MET A 510 19.74 -10.76 -14.90
C MET A 510 18.86 -10.14 -13.80
N ARG A 511 18.94 -10.62 -12.57
CA ARG A 511 18.26 -10.08 -11.36
C ARG A 511 19.07 -9.00 -10.65
N SER A 512 20.34 -8.84 -10.96
CA SER A 512 21.25 -7.89 -10.30
C SER A 512 20.84 -6.43 -10.56
N PRO A 513 21.26 -5.49 -9.69
CA PRO A 513 21.11 -4.05 -9.93
C PRO A 513 21.72 -3.61 -11.26
N MET A 514 22.88 -4.19 -11.62
CA MET A 514 23.58 -3.89 -12.87
C MET A 514 22.72 -4.23 -14.11
N ALA A 515 22.12 -5.40 -14.16
CA ALA A 515 21.24 -5.78 -15.28
C ALA A 515 19.96 -4.95 -15.29
N LYS A 516 19.37 -4.69 -14.12
CA LYS A 516 18.17 -3.83 -14.00
C LYS A 516 18.41 -2.42 -14.51
N LEU A 517 19.58 -1.84 -14.25
CA LEU A 517 19.93 -0.53 -14.79
C LEU A 517 19.93 -0.55 -16.32
N GLN A 518 20.47 -1.59 -16.95
CA GLN A 518 20.50 -1.74 -18.40
C GLN A 518 19.11 -1.97 -19.00
N PHE A 519 18.18 -2.62 -18.29
CA PHE A 519 16.78 -2.71 -18.72
C PHE A 519 16.04 -1.37 -18.66
N ASN A 520 16.43 -0.46 -17.77
CA ASN A 520 15.75 0.82 -17.58
C ASN A 520 16.26 1.93 -18.51
N THR A 521 17.50 1.85 -18.98
CA THR A 521 18.16 2.92 -19.75
C THR A 521 17.58 3.13 -21.17
N PRO A 522 17.25 2.10 -21.97
CA PRO A 522 16.78 2.28 -23.35
C PRO A 522 15.27 2.41 -23.50
N GLN A 523 14.52 2.75 -22.45
CA GLN A 523 13.06 2.83 -22.51
C GLN A 523 12.60 3.95 -23.46
N ARG A 524 11.80 3.60 -24.49
CA ARG A 524 11.35 4.48 -25.55
C ARG A 524 9.83 4.61 -25.58
N GLY A 525 9.34 5.87 -25.61
CA GLY A 525 7.92 6.19 -25.82
C GLY A 525 7.03 6.08 -24.57
N ILE A 526 5.71 6.28 -24.75
CA ILE A 526 4.68 6.25 -23.70
C ILE A 526 4.51 4.84 -23.10
N LYS A 527 4.89 3.79 -23.83
CA LYS A 527 4.91 2.40 -23.36
C LYS A 527 6.35 1.94 -23.26
N ASN A 528 6.77 1.53 -22.09
CA ASN A 528 8.06 0.89 -21.87
C ASN A 528 8.18 -0.30 -22.83
N SER A 529 9.14 -0.25 -23.74
CA SER A 529 9.41 -1.33 -24.68
C SER A 529 10.92 -1.52 -24.84
N PHE A 530 11.33 -2.76 -24.87
CA PHE A 530 12.70 -3.22 -25.03
C PHE A 530 12.77 -4.07 -26.31
N ARG A 531 13.78 -3.87 -27.14
CA ARG A 531 13.93 -4.64 -28.39
C ARG A 531 14.74 -5.91 -28.13
N LEU A 532 14.65 -6.86 -29.02
CA LEU A 532 15.51 -8.05 -29.00
C LEU A 532 17.00 -7.66 -29.10
N SER A 533 17.33 -6.65 -29.92
CA SER A 533 18.68 -6.11 -30.01
C SER A 533 19.16 -5.52 -28.69
N ASP A 534 18.27 -4.88 -27.92
CA ASP A 534 18.64 -4.28 -26.63
C ASP A 534 18.97 -5.40 -25.60
N VAL A 535 18.33 -6.60 -25.71
CA VAL A 535 18.71 -7.79 -24.93
C VAL A 535 20.08 -8.31 -25.33
N GLU A 536 20.37 -8.38 -26.64
CA GLU A 536 21.66 -8.82 -27.18
C GLU A 536 22.81 -7.88 -26.80
N GLU A 537 22.54 -6.58 -26.69
CA GLU A 537 23.49 -5.53 -26.31
C GLU A 537 23.81 -5.51 -24.81
N ILE A 538 23.02 -6.14 -23.94
CA ILE A 538 23.32 -6.21 -22.50
C ILE A 538 24.74 -6.74 -22.32
N TYR A 539 25.56 -5.99 -21.60
CA TYR A 539 26.91 -6.38 -21.23
C TYR A 539 26.98 -6.93 -19.82
N LEU A 540 27.83 -7.92 -19.63
CA LEU A 540 27.97 -8.62 -18.36
C LEU A 540 29.44 -8.96 -18.10
N PRO A 541 29.82 -9.04 -16.82
CA PRO A 541 31.08 -9.63 -16.42
C PRO A 541 30.95 -11.15 -16.47
N LEU A 542 31.85 -11.81 -17.15
CA LEU A 542 31.90 -13.26 -17.30
C LEU A 542 33.00 -13.84 -16.44
N PRO A 543 32.68 -14.61 -15.39
CA PRO A 543 33.66 -15.35 -14.59
C PRO A 543 34.21 -16.58 -15.33
N PRO A 544 35.32 -17.15 -14.86
CA PRO A 544 35.67 -18.55 -15.12
C PRO A 544 34.50 -19.49 -14.85
N LEU A 545 34.37 -20.57 -15.64
CA LEU A 545 33.21 -21.48 -15.58
C LEU A 545 32.98 -22.06 -14.16
N GLU A 546 34.03 -22.53 -13.53
CA GLU A 546 33.94 -23.09 -12.17
C GLU A 546 33.55 -22.04 -11.14
N GLU A 547 34.00 -20.80 -11.33
CA GLU A 547 33.62 -19.67 -10.47
C GLU A 547 32.15 -19.30 -10.68
N GLN A 548 31.58 -19.40 -11.90
CA GLN A 548 30.14 -19.20 -12.14
C GLN A 548 29.31 -20.13 -11.24
N HIS A 549 29.69 -21.39 -11.13
CA HIS A 549 29.01 -22.37 -10.25
C HIS A 549 29.13 -21.99 -8.78
N ARG A 550 30.35 -21.66 -8.31
CA ARG A 550 30.57 -21.25 -6.91
C ARG A 550 29.77 -19.99 -6.56
N ILE A 551 29.70 -19.02 -7.46
CA ILE A 551 28.90 -17.80 -7.28
C ILE A 551 27.42 -18.15 -7.21
N ALA A 552 26.90 -18.94 -8.13
CA ALA A 552 25.50 -19.32 -8.16
C ALA A 552 25.07 -20.07 -6.88
N ASP A 553 25.87 -21.02 -6.43
CA ASP A 553 25.63 -21.76 -5.19
C ASP A 553 25.61 -20.83 -3.97
N LYS A 554 26.57 -19.89 -3.90
CA LYS A 554 26.67 -18.95 -2.78
C LYS A 554 25.54 -17.91 -2.77
N VAL A 555 25.14 -17.43 -3.93
CA VAL A 555 23.97 -16.58 -4.08
C VAL A 555 22.71 -17.30 -3.61
N ASN A 556 22.50 -18.53 -4.07
CA ASN A 556 21.35 -19.34 -3.66
C ASN A 556 21.32 -19.55 -2.14
N GLU A 557 22.45 -19.91 -1.52
CA GLU A 557 22.57 -20.07 -0.06
C GLU A 557 22.11 -18.80 0.68
N TYR A 558 22.62 -17.64 0.29
CA TYR A 558 22.30 -16.38 0.95
C TYR A 558 20.88 -15.90 0.68
N LEU A 559 20.36 -16.11 -0.52
CA LEU A 559 18.97 -15.76 -0.85
C LEU A 559 17.96 -16.63 -0.12
N LEU A 560 18.28 -17.90 0.16
CA LEU A 560 17.48 -18.79 1.02
C LEU A 560 17.44 -18.26 2.45
N ILE A 561 18.58 -17.85 3.02
CA ILE A 561 18.64 -17.23 4.36
C ILE A 561 17.78 -15.95 4.39
N CYS A 562 17.93 -15.06 3.41
CA CYS A 562 17.12 -13.84 3.31
C CYS A 562 15.63 -14.15 3.20
N SER A 563 15.26 -15.20 2.47
CA SER A 563 13.85 -15.61 2.31
C SER A 563 13.27 -16.16 3.60
N HIS A 564 14.05 -16.93 4.36
CA HIS A 564 13.67 -17.40 5.69
C HIS A 564 13.49 -16.24 6.67
N LEU A 565 14.44 -15.30 6.72
CA LEU A 565 14.34 -14.09 7.53
C LEU A 565 13.08 -13.28 7.22
N LYS A 566 12.78 -13.11 5.93
CA LYS A 566 11.55 -12.40 5.49
C LYS A 566 10.30 -13.11 5.99
N SER A 567 10.25 -14.44 5.92
CA SER A 567 9.12 -15.24 6.43
C SER A 567 8.98 -15.11 7.95
N CYS A 568 10.08 -15.17 8.71
CA CYS A 568 10.06 -14.96 10.16
C CYS A 568 9.59 -13.54 10.53
N LEU A 569 10.05 -12.52 9.80
CA LEU A 569 9.63 -11.14 9.99
C LEU A 569 8.11 -10.97 9.74
N GLN A 570 7.59 -11.55 8.67
CA GLN A 570 6.16 -11.50 8.36
C GLN A 570 5.31 -12.19 9.44
N SER A 571 5.77 -13.33 9.97
CA SER A 571 5.10 -14.03 11.08
C SER A 571 5.11 -13.19 12.37
N ALA A 572 6.25 -12.58 12.70
CA ALA A 572 6.37 -11.69 13.85
C ALA A 572 5.46 -10.45 13.69
N GLN A 573 5.40 -9.88 12.49
CA GLN A 573 4.54 -8.75 12.18
C GLN A 573 3.06 -9.10 12.35
N GLN A 574 2.63 -10.27 11.84
CA GLN A 574 1.26 -10.75 12.02
C GLN A 574 0.91 -10.93 13.50
N THR A 575 1.83 -11.43 14.31
CA THR A 575 1.66 -11.54 15.76
C THR A 575 1.46 -10.17 16.41
N ARG A 576 2.22 -9.14 16.01
CA ARG A 576 2.06 -7.77 16.52
C ARG A 576 0.69 -7.17 16.17
N LEU A 577 0.18 -7.44 14.96
CA LEU A 577 -1.17 -7.02 14.58
C LEU A 577 -2.22 -7.65 15.48
N HIS A 578 -2.13 -8.98 15.72
CA HIS A 578 -3.06 -9.68 16.62
C HIS A 578 -2.96 -9.20 18.06
N LEU A 579 -1.75 -8.87 18.55
CA LEU A 579 -1.57 -8.29 19.88
C LEU A 579 -2.23 -6.92 20.01
N ALA A 580 -2.11 -6.05 19.00
CA ALA A 580 -2.77 -4.76 18.98
C ALA A 580 -4.31 -4.91 19.01
N ASP A 581 -4.86 -5.87 18.27
CA ASP A 581 -6.29 -6.19 18.30
C ASP A 581 -6.71 -6.72 19.69
N ALA A 582 -5.96 -7.68 20.24
CA ALA A 582 -6.25 -8.27 21.55
C ALA A 582 -6.20 -7.23 22.70
N LEU A 583 -5.24 -6.30 22.66
CA LEU A 583 -5.15 -5.20 23.61
C LEU A 583 -6.37 -4.27 23.52
N THR A 584 -6.82 -3.99 22.29
CA THR A 584 -8.02 -3.19 22.04
C THR A 584 -9.25 -3.88 22.62
N ASP A 585 -9.45 -5.16 22.33
CA ASP A 585 -10.60 -5.93 22.80
C ASP A 585 -10.59 -6.08 24.33
N ALA A 586 -9.43 -6.35 24.94
CA ALA A 586 -9.31 -6.48 26.39
C ALA A 586 -9.58 -5.16 27.13
N ALA A 587 -9.29 -4.00 26.54
CA ALA A 587 -9.57 -2.71 27.15
C ALA A 587 -11.05 -2.31 27.06
N LEU A 588 -11.77 -2.79 26.05
CA LEU A 588 -13.20 -2.49 25.86
C LEU A 588 -14.12 -3.38 26.69
N ASN A 589 -13.72 -4.61 26.98
CA ASN A 589 -14.43 -5.55 27.83
C ASN A 589 -14.12 -5.29 29.31
#